data_f23e0dd0ecf86aac3ad89f7890579286
#
_entry.id   f23e0dd0ecf86aac3ad89f7890579286
#
_cell.length_a   1.000
_cell.length_b   1.000
_cell.length_c   1.000
_cell.angle_alpha   90.00
_cell.angle_beta   90.00
_cell.angle_gamma   90.00
#
_symmetry.space_group_name_H-M   'P 1'
#
loop_
_entity.id
_entity.type
_entity.pdbx_description
1 polymer ?
#
loop_
_entity_poly.entity_id
_entity_poly.type
_entity_poly.pdbx_seq_one_letter_code
_entity_poly.pdbx_strand_id
1 'polypeptide(L)'
;WYERGGMHPADDKDVPVFTGRFNIGAVSLHLPMILARARSESRDFYEVLDYYLEMIRNLHKRTYEYLGAMKASTNPLAYCEGGFYGGHLKPNERIKKLLKPMTASFGITALNELQELYNGKSITEDGGFALEVLEYINKKVSEFKEEDGWLYAIYGTPAESLCGLQVEQFRKKYGIVENVSDRPYVSNSFHCHV
;
A
#
# COMPACT_ATOMS: atom_id res chain seq x y z
N TRP A 1 18.27 -4.31 -11.19
CA TRP A 1 17.26 -4.28 -10.12
C TRP A 1 16.32 -3.10 -10.28
N TYR A 2 16.85 -1.88 -10.44
CA TYR A 2 16.00 -0.71 -10.73
C TYR A 2 15.15 -0.90 -11.98
N GLU A 3 15.72 -1.51 -13.03
CA GLU A 3 15.02 -1.73 -14.29
C GLU A 3 14.08 -2.95 -14.27
N ARG A 4 14.42 -4.01 -13.54
CA ARG A 4 13.66 -5.27 -13.55
C ARG A 4 12.75 -5.48 -12.36
N GLY A 5 13.03 -4.82 -11.23
CA GLY A 5 12.29 -4.99 -9.97
C GLY A 5 11.24 -3.92 -9.69
N GLY A 6 10.98 -3.01 -10.62
CA GLY A 6 10.06 -1.89 -10.39
C GLY A 6 10.53 -0.91 -9.31
N MET A 7 11.77 -1.02 -8.86
CA MET A 7 12.35 -0.10 -7.89
C MET A 7 12.85 1.16 -8.57
N HIS A 8 12.56 2.29 -7.98
CA HIS A 8 12.97 3.60 -8.48
C HIS A 8 14.05 4.20 -7.59
N PRO A 9 15.04 4.91 -8.17
CA PRO A 9 15.99 5.67 -7.36
C PRO A 9 15.29 6.80 -6.61
N ALA A 10 15.78 7.11 -5.41
CA ALA A 10 15.26 8.24 -4.62
C ALA A 10 15.63 9.59 -5.24
N ASP A 11 16.78 9.66 -5.90
CA ASP A 11 17.29 10.79 -6.68
C ASP A 11 18.42 10.32 -7.62
N ASP A 12 18.99 11.25 -8.38
CA ASP A 12 20.07 10.98 -9.37
C ASP A 12 21.38 10.47 -8.77
N LYS A 13 21.54 10.58 -7.45
CA LYS A 13 22.73 10.12 -6.72
C LYS A 13 22.52 8.79 -6.03
N ASP A 14 21.31 8.28 -6.08
CA ASP A 14 20.98 7.01 -5.45
C ASP A 14 21.70 5.85 -6.16
N VAL A 15 22.09 4.86 -5.39
CA VAL A 15 22.83 3.68 -5.87
C VAL A 15 22.02 2.41 -5.58
N PRO A 16 22.17 1.35 -6.38
CA PRO A 16 21.40 0.10 -6.24
C PRO A 16 21.87 -0.73 -5.03
N VAL A 17 21.93 -0.12 -3.85
CA VAL A 17 22.18 -0.77 -2.56
C VAL A 17 20.86 -0.91 -1.82
N PHE A 18 20.47 -2.12 -1.52
CA PHE A 18 19.17 -2.45 -0.91
C PHE A 18 19.26 -2.78 0.59
N THR A 19 20.44 -3.14 1.06
CA THR A 19 20.68 -3.41 2.48
C THR A 19 20.45 -2.16 3.32
N GLY A 20 19.65 -2.30 4.38
CA GLY A 20 19.32 -1.21 5.29
C GLY A 20 18.23 -0.26 4.82
N ARG A 21 17.65 -0.47 3.63
CA ARG A 21 16.41 0.19 3.22
C ARG A 21 15.21 -0.51 3.83
N PHE A 22 14.16 0.23 4.13
CA PHE A 22 12.96 -0.33 4.75
C PHE A 22 11.70 0.36 4.23
N ASN A 23 10.56 -0.28 4.49
CA ASN A 23 9.25 0.28 4.27
C ASN A 23 8.80 1.00 5.55
N ILE A 24 8.43 2.26 5.46
CA ILE A 24 7.99 3.06 6.61
C ILE A 24 6.57 2.74 7.05
N GLY A 25 5.81 2.05 6.22
CA GLY A 25 4.45 1.63 6.51
C GLY A 25 3.70 1.18 5.26
N ALA A 26 2.81 0.21 5.45
CA ALA A 26 1.86 -0.24 4.45
C ALA A 26 0.44 0.02 4.96
N VAL A 27 -0.38 0.66 4.15
CA VAL A 27 -1.81 0.86 4.42
C VAL A 27 -2.59 0.20 3.31
N SER A 28 -3.43 -0.79 3.67
CA SER A 28 -4.07 -1.65 2.69
C SER A 28 -5.49 -1.21 2.37
N LEU A 29 -5.79 -1.18 1.08
CA LEU A 29 -7.14 -1.00 0.53
C LEU A 29 -7.89 -2.32 0.62
N HIS A 30 -9.11 -2.29 1.14
CA HIS A 30 -10.07 -3.37 1.03
C HIS A 30 -10.98 -3.11 -0.18
N LEU A 31 -10.57 -3.59 -1.34
CA LEU A 31 -11.18 -3.21 -2.62
C LEU A 31 -12.67 -3.54 -2.73
N PRO A 32 -13.18 -4.72 -2.29
CA PRO A 32 -14.62 -4.99 -2.30
C PRO A 32 -15.43 -4.01 -1.46
N MET A 33 -14.90 -3.55 -0.31
CA MET A 33 -15.56 -2.56 0.54
C MET A 33 -15.73 -1.23 -0.19
N ILE A 34 -14.75 -0.84 -1.01
CA ILE A 34 -14.78 0.39 -1.81
C ILE A 34 -15.85 0.27 -2.90
N LEU A 35 -15.91 -0.87 -3.60
CA LEU A 35 -16.94 -1.12 -4.63
C LEU A 35 -18.34 -1.16 -4.03
N ALA A 36 -18.52 -1.87 -2.90
CA ALA A 36 -19.80 -1.92 -2.21
C ALA A 36 -20.26 -0.54 -1.73
N ARG A 37 -19.32 0.29 -1.25
CA ARG A 37 -19.60 1.68 -0.87
C ARG A 37 -20.05 2.51 -2.07
N ALA A 38 -19.30 2.46 -3.16
CA ALA A 38 -19.66 3.18 -4.38
C ALA A 38 -21.08 2.83 -4.85
N ARG A 39 -21.42 1.54 -4.88
CA ARG A 39 -22.76 1.06 -5.26
C ARG A 39 -23.84 1.56 -4.28
N SER A 40 -23.60 1.46 -2.98
CA SER A 40 -24.57 1.87 -1.96
C SER A 40 -24.84 3.38 -1.94
N GLU A 41 -23.84 4.18 -2.32
CA GLU A 41 -23.93 5.64 -2.39
C GLU A 41 -24.28 6.15 -3.81
N SER A 42 -24.48 5.25 -4.79
CA SER A 42 -24.69 5.58 -6.21
C SER A 42 -23.61 6.51 -6.77
N ARG A 43 -22.35 6.26 -6.39
CA ARG A 43 -21.18 7.01 -6.82
C ARG A 43 -20.33 6.21 -7.78
N ASP A 44 -19.50 6.88 -8.55
CA ASP A 44 -18.48 6.24 -9.37
C ASP A 44 -17.43 5.51 -8.48
N PHE A 45 -17.02 4.32 -8.91
CA PHE A 45 -16.07 3.51 -8.16
C PHE A 45 -14.71 4.21 -8.03
N TYR A 46 -14.22 4.80 -9.11
CA TYR A 46 -12.90 5.45 -9.12
C TYR A 46 -12.91 6.74 -8.30
N GLU A 47 -14.03 7.44 -8.23
CA GLU A 47 -14.18 8.60 -7.34
C GLU A 47 -14.03 8.18 -5.86
N VAL A 48 -14.65 7.06 -5.46
CA VAL A 48 -14.51 6.54 -4.09
C VAL A 48 -13.12 5.97 -3.85
N LEU A 49 -12.52 5.32 -4.84
CA LEU A 49 -11.16 4.82 -4.77
C LEU A 49 -10.14 5.97 -4.59
N ASP A 50 -10.27 7.04 -5.36
CA ASP A 50 -9.43 8.23 -5.25
C ASP A 50 -9.49 8.86 -3.86
N TYR A 51 -10.68 8.93 -3.25
CA TYR A 51 -10.82 9.40 -1.88
C TYR A 51 -9.95 8.60 -0.89
N TYR A 52 -9.94 7.26 -1.01
CA TYR A 52 -9.11 6.41 -0.14
C TYR A 52 -7.62 6.47 -0.49
N LEU A 53 -7.26 6.58 -1.76
CA LEU A 53 -5.86 6.75 -2.19
C LEU A 53 -5.28 8.06 -1.63
N GLU A 54 -6.01 9.17 -1.71
CA GLU A 54 -5.60 10.45 -1.12
C GLU A 54 -5.52 10.38 0.42
N MET A 55 -6.41 9.64 1.06
CA MET A 55 -6.34 9.43 2.51
C MET A 55 -5.06 8.68 2.90
N ILE A 56 -4.69 7.62 2.18
CA ILE A 56 -3.45 6.87 2.39
C ILE A 56 -2.24 7.76 2.12
N ARG A 57 -2.24 8.52 1.03
CA ARG A 57 -1.20 9.50 0.70
C ARG A 57 -0.95 10.48 1.85
N ASN A 58 -2.02 11.07 2.37
CA ASN A 58 -1.93 12.01 3.48
C ASN A 58 -1.41 11.35 4.76
N LEU A 59 -1.80 10.11 5.03
CA LEU A 59 -1.29 9.35 6.16
C LEU A 59 0.22 9.08 6.01
N HIS A 60 0.68 8.68 4.83
CA HIS A 60 2.10 8.48 4.55
C HIS A 60 2.90 9.79 4.69
N LYS A 61 2.39 10.91 4.19
CA LYS A 61 3.04 12.23 4.38
C LYS A 61 3.22 12.58 5.85
N ARG A 62 2.17 12.40 6.66
CA ARG A 62 2.24 12.60 8.10
C ARG A 62 3.24 11.66 8.77
N THR A 63 3.34 10.41 8.33
CA THR A 63 4.30 9.43 8.83
C THR A 63 5.73 9.87 8.51
N TYR A 64 6.01 10.31 7.28
CA TYR A 64 7.32 10.87 6.91
C TYR A 64 7.69 12.10 7.76
N GLU A 65 6.75 12.99 8.00
CA GLU A 65 6.98 14.19 8.84
C GLU A 65 7.27 13.81 10.29
N TYR A 66 6.45 12.93 10.86
CA TYR A 66 6.59 12.46 12.24
C TYR A 66 7.93 11.75 12.46
N LEU A 67 8.25 10.76 11.64
CA LEU A 67 9.51 10.04 11.72
C LEU A 67 10.69 10.97 11.44
N GLY A 68 10.58 11.80 10.41
CA GLY A 68 11.63 12.73 10.02
C GLY A 68 11.99 13.76 11.10
N ALA A 69 11.08 14.05 12.01
CA ALA A 69 11.32 14.93 13.16
C ALA A 69 12.11 14.27 14.31
N MET A 70 12.23 12.94 14.30
CA MET A 70 12.97 12.22 15.33
C MET A 70 14.48 12.51 15.25
N LYS A 71 15.15 12.48 16.41
CA LYS A 71 16.61 12.57 16.49
C LYS A 71 17.25 11.22 16.23
N ALA A 72 18.44 11.21 15.64
CA ALA A 72 19.19 9.98 15.41
C ALA A 72 19.52 9.23 16.72
N SER A 73 19.63 9.94 17.83
CA SER A 73 19.82 9.35 19.16
C SER A 73 18.67 8.46 19.65
N THR A 74 17.50 8.45 18.99
CA THR A 74 16.39 7.55 19.35
C THR A 74 16.70 6.09 19.00
N ASN A 75 17.51 5.83 17.98
CA ASN A 75 18.04 4.51 17.66
C ASN A 75 19.46 4.66 17.08
N PRO A 76 20.49 4.76 17.93
CA PRO A 76 21.85 4.96 17.50
C PRO A 76 22.39 3.89 16.55
N LEU A 77 22.08 2.61 16.81
CA LEU A 77 22.53 1.51 15.96
C LEU A 77 22.03 1.66 14.51
N ALA A 78 20.78 2.05 14.34
CA ALA A 78 20.18 2.23 13.02
C ALA A 78 20.64 3.52 12.35
N TYR A 79 20.69 4.63 13.08
CA TYR A 79 20.80 5.97 12.49
C TYR A 79 22.20 6.59 12.58
N CYS A 80 23.06 6.11 13.52
CA CYS A 80 24.40 6.65 13.69
C CYS A 80 25.50 5.64 13.30
N GLU A 81 25.27 4.32 13.55
CA GLU A 81 26.26 3.27 13.38
C GLU A 81 26.08 2.47 12.06
N GLY A 82 25.28 2.98 11.13
CA GLY A 82 25.14 2.40 9.79
C GLY A 82 24.17 1.20 9.68
N GLY A 83 23.32 0.94 10.66
CA GLY A 83 22.32 -0.13 10.57
C GLY A 83 21.29 0.10 9.47
N PHE A 84 20.92 1.36 9.23
CA PHE A 84 20.11 1.75 8.08
C PHE A 84 20.96 2.38 6.98
N TYR A 85 20.48 2.28 5.73
CA TYR A 85 21.11 2.90 4.58
C TYR A 85 21.30 4.41 4.79
N GLY A 86 22.55 4.88 4.72
CA GLY A 86 22.92 6.26 5.02
C GLY A 86 22.92 6.61 6.51
N GLY A 87 22.76 5.65 7.42
CA GLY A 87 22.64 5.81 8.86
C GLY A 87 23.95 6.16 9.58
N HIS A 88 24.64 7.23 9.17
CA HIS A 88 25.84 7.77 9.79
C HIS A 88 25.61 9.21 10.28
N LEU A 89 24.48 9.43 10.98
CA LEU A 89 24.10 10.73 11.49
C LEU A 89 24.74 11.01 12.86
N LYS A 90 24.93 12.28 13.17
CA LYS A 90 25.24 12.68 14.54
C LYS A 90 23.98 12.49 15.43
N PRO A 91 24.12 12.16 16.72
CA PRO A 91 22.98 11.86 17.61
C PRO A 91 21.89 12.94 17.65
N ASN A 92 22.26 14.20 17.48
CA ASN A 92 21.33 15.33 17.52
C ASN A 92 20.71 15.70 16.16
N GLU A 93 21.14 15.07 15.06
CA GLU A 93 20.55 15.29 13.74
C GLU A 93 19.18 14.66 13.64
N ARG A 94 18.33 15.25 12.78
CA ARG A 94 17.02 14.68 12.43
C ARG A 94 17.19 13.60 11.38
N ILE A 95 16.38 12.51 11.48
CA ILE A 95 16.49 11.38 10.56
C ILE A 95 15.82 11.60 9.20
N LYS A 96 15.20 12.75 8.95
CA LYS A 96 14.42 13.03 7.74
C LYS A 96 15.15 12.66 6.44
N LYS A 97 16.45 12.96 6.36
CA LYS A 97 17.27 12.66 5.18
C LYS A 97 17.45 11.15 4.92
N LEU A 98 17.35 10.31 5.97
CA LEU A 98 17.41 8.85 5.84
C LEU A 98 16.14 8.26 5.25
N LEU A 99 15.01 8.97 5.30
CA LEU A 99 13.72 8.48 4.84
C LEU A 99 13.55 8.62 3.32
N LYS A 100 14.40 9.39 2.65
CA LYS A 100 14.31 9.62 1.20
C LYS A 100 14.34 8.33 0.38
N PRO A 101 15.28 7.40 0.61
CA PRO A 101 15.34 6.12 -0.08
C PRO A 101 14.45 5.02 0.53
N MET A 102 13.58 5.38 1.48
CA MET A 102 12.65 4.44 2.12
C MET A 102 11.28 4.51 1.45
N THR A 103 10.59 3.37 1.41
CA THR A 103 9.31 3.22 0.69
C THR A 103 8.13 3.35 1.63
N ALA A 104 7.04 3.97 1.18
CA ALA A 104 5.72 3.87 1.78
C ALA A 104 4.78 3.14 0.82
N SER A 105 4.02 2.16 1.32
CA SER A 105 3.26 1.25 0.47
C SER A 105 1.77 1.46 0.55
N PHE A 106 1.15 1.44 -0.63
CA PHE A 106 -0.29 1.32 -0.85
C PHE A 106 -0.59 -0.17 -1.00
N GLY A 107 -1.12 -0.78 0.05
CA GLY A 107 -1.39 -2.21 0.10
C GLY A 107 -2.66 -2.59 -0.65
N ILE A 108 -2.64 -3.74 -1.28
CA ILE A 108 -3.78 -4.31 -2.01
C ILE A 108 -4.16 -5.63 -1.36
N THR A 109 -5.45 -5.79 -1.06
CA THR A 109 -6.06 -7.05 -0.60
C THR A 109 -7.37 -7.28 -1.32
N ALA A 110 -7.84 -8.52 -1.30
CA ALA A 110 -9.17 -8.91 -1.80
C ALA A 110 -9.40 -8.60 -3.28
N LEU A 111 -8.40 -8.81 -4.11
CA LEU A 111 -8.50 -8.52 -5.55
C LEU A 111 -9.46 -9.51 -6.24
N ASN A 112 -9.45 -10.79 -5.83
CA ASN A 112 -10.40 -11.78 -6.34
C ASN A 112 -11.83 -11.42 -5.94
N GLU A 113 -12.04 -11.07 -4.67
CA GLU A 113 -13.36 -10.70 -4.15
C GLU A 113 -13.88 -9.39 -4.76
N LEU A 114 -12.99 -8.50 -5.20
CA LEU A 114 -13.37 -7.33 -6.00
C LEU A 114 -13.96 -7.78 -7.34
N GLN A 115 -13.29 -8.68 -8.05
CA GLN A 115 -13.75 -9.20 -9.35
C GLN A 115 -15.06 -9.96 -9.20
N GLU A 116 -15.16 -10.85 -8.19
CA GLU A 116 -16.40 -11.57 -7.86
C GLU A 116 -17.55 -10.60 -7.56
N LEU A 117 -17.33 -9.61 -6.74
CA LEU A 117 -18.35 -8.60 -6.45
C LEU A 117 -18.75 -7.81 -7.70
N TYR A 118 -17.80 -7.57 -8.61
CA TYR A 118 -18.04 -6.79 -9.82
C TYR A 118 -18.97 -7.50 -10.81
N ASN A 119 -18.68 -8.76 -11.15
CA ASN A 119 -19.38 -9.49 -12.21
C ASN A 119 -19.67 -10.99 -11.91
N GLY A 120 -19.44 -11.45 -10.68
CA GLY A 120 -19.71 -12.84 -10.28
C GLY A 120 -18.71 -13.86 -10.81
N LYS A 121 -17.50 -13.43 -11.23
CA LYS A 121 -16.44 -14.31 -11.72
C LYS A 121 -15.16 -14.11 -10.92
N SER A 122 -14.41 -15.21 -10.74
CA SER A 122 -13.07 -15.13 -10.15
C SER A 122 -12.07 -14.48 -11.09
N ILE A 123 -10.92 -14.05 -10.57
CA ILE A 123 -9.83 -13.48 -11.38
C ILE A 123 -9.24 -14.48 -12.37
N THR A 124 -9.42 -15.79 -12.17
CA THR A 124 -8.99 -16.83 -13.10
C THR A 124 -9.94 -17.01 -14.28
N GLU A 125 -11.22 -16.67 -14.09
CA GLU A 125 -12.24 -16.73 -15.15
C GLU A 125 -12.30 -15.42 -15.94
N ASP A 126 -12.19 -14.29 -15.25
CA ASP A 126 -12.21 -12.95 -15.82
C ASP A 126 -11.48 -11.98 -14.88
N GLY A 127 -10.25 -11.68 -15.18
CA GLY A 127 -9.42 -10.73 -14.40
C GLY A 127 -9.43 -9.30 -14.94
N GLY A 128 -10.28 -8.99 -15.92
CA GLY A 128 -10.22 -7.70 -16.66
C GLY A 128 -10.38 -6.48 -15.75
N PHE A 129 -11.44 -6.46 -14.94
CA PHE A 129 -11.69 -5.34 -14.03
C PHE A 129 -10.62 -5.24 -12.92
N ALA A 130 -10.20 -6.38 -12.37
CA ALA A 130 -9.13 -6.41 -11.37
C ALA A 130 -7.82 -5.81 -11.91
N LEU A 131 -7.45 -6.15 -13.16
CA LEU A 131 -6.27 -5.61 -13.82
C LEU A 131 -6.40 -4.09 -14.06
N GLU A 132 -7.53 -3.65 -14.59
CA GLU A 132 -7.83 -2.23 -14.81
C GLU A 132 -7.67 -1.41 -13.51
N VAL A 133 -8.20 -1.90 -12.41
CA VAL A 133 -8.08 -1.25 -11.09
C VAL A 133 -6.63 -1.20 -10.62
N LEU A 134 -5.85 -2.27 -10.81
CA LEU A 134 -4.42 -2.25 -10.46
C LEU A 134 -3.63 -1.23 -11.30
N GLU A 135 -3.89 -1.17 -12.60
CA GLU A 135 -3.26 -0.19 -13.49
C GLU A 135 -3.62 1.25 -13.07
N TYR A 136 -4.88 1.48 -12.74
CA TYR A 136 -5.33 2.78 -12.25
C TYR A 136 -4.61 3.18 -10.95
N ILE A 137 -4.57 2.29 -9.95
CA ILE A 137 -3.88 2.53 -8.68
C ILE A 137 -2.40 2.80 -8.92
N ASN A 138 -1.75 2.01 -9.79
CA ASN A 138 -0.33 2.18 -10.12
C ASN A 138 -0.05 3.56 -10.74
N LYS A 139 -0.90 4.00 -11.65
CA LYS A 139 -0.81 5.34 -12.24
C LYS A 139 -0.93 6.42 -11.18
N LYS A 140 -1.95 6.37 -10.33
CA LYS A 140 -2.17 7.35 -9.25
C LYS A 140 -1.02 7.39 -8.25
N VAL A 141 -0.53 6.24 -7.82
CA VAL A 141 0.62 6.17 -6.89
C VAL A 141 1.89 6.74 -7.53
N SER A 142 2.08 6.55 -8.84
CA SER A 142 3.18 7.16 -9.60
C SER A 142 3.06 8.68 -9.66
N GLU A 143 1.86 9.21 -9.90
CA GLU A 143 1.58 10.66 -9.86
C GLU A 143 1.92 11.22 -8.47
N PHE A 144 1.45 10.60 -7.41
CA PHE A 144 1.76 11.01 -6.03
C PHE A 144 3.25 11.00 -5.71
N LYS A 145 3.99 10.00 -6.22
CA LYS A 145 5.45 9.93 -6.07
C LYS A 145 6.15 11.13 -6.73
N GLU A 146 5.73 11.49 -7.93
CA GLU A 146 6.28 12.65 -8.64
C GLU A 146 5.97 13.97 -7.93
N GLU A 147 4.73 14.15 -7.49
CA GLU A 147 4.29 15.37 -6.80
C GLU A 147 4.94 15.56 -5.42
N ASP A 148 5.02 14.52 -4.62
CA ASP A 148 5.48 14.59 -3.22
C ASP A 148 6.99 14.35 -3.08
N GLY A 149 7.63 13.74 -4.08
CA GLY A 149 9.06 13.40 -4.04
C GLY A 149 9.41 12.30 -3.04
N TRP A 150 8.44 11.47 -2.64
CA TRP A 150 8.62 10.29 -1.80
C TRP A 150 8.49 9.00 -2.60
N LEU A 151 9.14 7.92 -2.13
CA LEU A 151 9.07 6.61 -2.79
C LEU A 151 7.79 5.88 -2.37
N TYR A 152 6.70 6.16 -3.07
CA TYR A 152 5.47 5.38 -2.95
C TYR A 152 5.50 4.16 -3.87
N ALA A 153 4.91 3.06 -3.42
CA ALA A 153 4.78 1.85 -4.21
C ALA A 153 3.47 1.10 -3.91
N ILE A 154 2.98 0.35 -4.89
CA ILE A 154 1.92 -0.64 -4.66
C ILE A 154 2.55 -1.87 -3.99
N TYR A 155 1.79 -2.51 -3.11
CA TYR A 155 2.22 -3.67 -2.37
C TYR A 155 1.10 -4.69 -2.24
N GLY A 156 1.32 -5.90 -2.74
CA GLY A 156 0.45 -7.03 -2.44
C GLY A 156 0.59 -7.41 -0.97
N THR A 157 -0.38 -7.04 -0.16
CA THR A 157 -0.28 -7.19 1.30
C THR A 157 -0.46 -8.65 1.71
N PRO A 158 0.51 -9.28 2.40
CA PRO A 158 0.43 -10.67 2.83
C PRO A 158 -0.23 -10.84 4.22
N ALA A 159 -1.03 -9.88 4.65
CA ALA A 159 -1.56 -9.77 6.01
C ALA A 159 -2.78 -10.68 6.23
N GLU A 160 -2.56 -11.89 6.74
CA GLU A 160 -3.60 -12.89 6.98
C GLU A 160 -4.65 -12.44 8.02
N SER A 161 -4.21 -11.94 9.17
CA SER A 161 -5.12 -11.45 10.22
C SER A 161 -5.99 -10.29 9.75
N LEU A 162 -5.44 -9.40 8.93
CA LEU A 162 -6.20 -8.29 8.34
C LEU A 162 -7.29 -8.82 7.41
N CYS A 163 -7.00 -9.84 6.61
CA CYS A 163 -7.96 -10.41 5.66
C CYS A 163 -9.18 -11.04 6.36
N GLY A 164 -9.00 -11.66 7.52
CA GLY A 164 -10.11 -12.11 8.36
C GLY A 164 -10.96 -10.95 8.91
N LEU A 165 -10.29 -9.92 9.45
CA LEU A 165 -10.97 -8.72 9.92
C LEU A 165 -11.74 -7.99 8.81
N GLN A 166 -11.21 -7.95 7.61
CA GLN A 166 -11.86 -7.33 6.45
C GLN A 166 -13.16 -8.03 6.07
N VAL A 167 -13.20 -9.38 6.10
CA VAL A 167 -14.45 -10.14 5.89
C VAL A 167 -15.49 -9.80 6.95
N GLU A 168 -15.10 -9.79 8.22
CA GLU A 168 -16.01 -9.45 9.32
C GLU A 168 -16.61 -8.05 9.17
N GLN A 169 -15.78 -7.07 8.83
CA GLN A 169 -16.21 -5.70 8.60
C GLN A 169 -17.14 -5.58 7.38
N PHE A 170 -16.87 -6.31 6.31
CA PHE A 170 -17.72 -6.34 5.14
C PHE A 170 -19.10 -6.91 5.49
N ARG A 171 -19.13 -8.08 6.16
CA ARG A 171 -20.38 -8.73 6.63
C ARG A 171 -21.23 -7.81 7.51
N LYS A 172 -20.56 -7.12 8.44
CA LYS A 172 -21.25 -6.20 9.36
C LYS A 172 -21.94 -5.06 8.62
N LYS A 173 -21.39 -4.60 7.52
CA LYS A 173 -21.88 -3.42 6.80
C LYS A 173 -22.81 -3.76 5.63
N TYR A 174 -22.48 -4.81 4.89
CA TYR A 174 -23.14 -5.17 3.63
C TYR A 174 -23.73 -6.57 3.60
N GLY A 175 -23.59 -7.34 4.68
CA GLY A 175 -24.10 -8.71 4.78
C GLY A 175 -23.15 -9.73 4.17
N ILE A 176 -23.68 -10.96 4.06
CA ILE A 176 -22.94 -12.07 3.44
C ILE A 176 -23.25 -12.05 1.93
N VAL A 177 -22.19 -11.99 1.15
CA VAL A 177 -22.21 -12.04 -0.31
C VAL A 177 -21.39 -13.26 -0.75
N GLU A 178 -21.97 -14.10 -1.60
CA GLU A 178 -21.34 -15.30 -2.14
C GLU A 178 -20.01 -14.96 -2.82
N ASN A 179 -18.98 -15.75 -2.59
CA ASN A 179 -17.60 -15.58 -3.08
C ASN A 179 -16.89 -14.28 -2.67
N VAL A 180 -17.53 -13.42 -1.89
CA VAL A 180 -16.96 -12.14 -1.44
C VAL A 180 -16.77 -12.14 0.07
N SER A 181 -17.78 -12.50 0.84
CA SER A 181 -17.75 -12.44 2.30
C SER A 181 -18.31 -13.68 3.00
N ASP A 182 -18.61 -14.73 2.29
CA ASP A 182 -19.06 -16.01 2.83
C ASP A 182 -17.92 -16.92 3.34
N ARG A 183 -16.67 -16.56 3.03
CA ARG A 183 -15.43 -17.27 3.44
C ARG A 183 -14.81 -16.67 4.69
N PRO A 184 -13.92 -17.37 5.41
CA PRO A 184 -13.34 -16.88 6.67
C PRO A 184 -12.38 -15.69 6.50
N TYR A 185 -11.80 -15.52 5.32
CA TYR A 185 -10.89 -14.42 4.98
C TYR A 185 -10.97 -14.08 3.49
N VAL A 186 -10.57 -12.86 3.12
CA VAL A 186 -10.42 -12.44 1.72
C VAL A 186 -9.02 -12.79 1.21
N SER A 187 -8.87 -12.83 -0.12
CA SER A 187 -7.60 -13.12 -0.77
C SER A 187 -6.53 -12.06 -0.45
N ASN A 188 -5.29 -12.51 -0.37
CA ASN A 188 -4.09 -11.68 -0.22
C ASN A 188 -3.01 -12.12 -1.21
N SER A 189 -1.78 -11.63 -1.07
CA SER A 189 -0.68 -11.99 -1.99
C SER A 189 -0.22 -13.46 -1.90
N PHE A 190 -0.61 -14.19 -0.87
CA PHE A 190 -0.27 -15.61 -0.68
C PHE A 190 -1.44 -16.56 -0.88
N HIS A 191 -2.65 -16.11 -0.56
CA HIS A 191 -3.84 -16.95 -0.57
C HIS A 191 -4.92 -16.31 -1.43
N CYS A 192 -5.36 -17.01 -2.44
CA CYS A 192 -6.46 -16.63 -3.31
C CYS A 192 -7.52 -17.73 -3.29
N HIS A 193 -8.75 -17.35 -3.07
CA HIS A 193 -9.91 -18.25 -3.21
C HIS A 193 -10.42 -18.14 -4.66
N VAL A 194 -10.10 -19.12 -5.47
CA VAL A 194 -10.53 -19.25 -6.87
C VAL A 194 -11.22 -20.58 -7.09
#